data_c34ac9ce0dbd3484b60c4b3706cbcb7e
#
_entry.id   c34ac9ce0dbd3484b60c4b3706cbcb7e
#
_cell.length_a   1.000
_cell.length_b   1.000
_cell.length_c   1.000
_cell.angle_alpha   90.00
_cell.angle_beta   90.00
_cell.angle_gamma   90.00
#
_symmetry.space_group_name_H-M   'P 1'
#
loop_
_entity.id
_entity.type
_entity.pdbx_description
1 polymer ?
#
loop_
_entity_poly.entity_id
_entity_poly.type
_entity_poly.pdbx_seq_one_letter_code
_entity_poly.pdbx_strand_id
1 'polypeptide(L)'
;MFSLCRSLDAPPTSGVFMASLILMRHGQSMWNAANLFTGWVDVPLTRVGINEALAGGKKLADVQIDEVHTSTLIRAQMTAMLALSQHNSGKTPVLQYADSGEQMSGNEQKMVEWSQMHEDADASNILPVYVSWQLNERMYGDLQGMNKQATRDKFGDEQVKIWRRSYDIPPPNGESLELTAARTIPYLESVLLPAYEQGKNLFVAAHGNSLRSIIMHLEGLSKEEVLGLEVPTGVPMMYELKNGVWKRTMG
;
A
#
# COMPACT_ATOMS: atom_id res chain seq x y z
N MET A 1 11.95 48.14 -39.45
CA MET A 1 11.62 48.31 -38.03
C MET A 1 10.28 47.68 -37.81
N PHE A 2 10.20 46.37 -37.57
CA PHE A 2 8.97 45.69 -37.23
C PHE A 2 9.14 45.02 -35.88
N SER A 3 8.45 45.59 -34.89
CA SER A 3 8.42 45.10 -33.52
C SER A 3 7.41 43.94 -33.47
N LEU A 4 7.90 42.72 -33.20
CA LEU A 4 7.09 41.55 -32.88
C LEU A 4 6.82 41.53 -31.38
N CYS A 5 5.64 42.01 -30.97
CA CYS A 5 5.09 41.70 -29.65
C CYS A 5 4.75 40.22 -29.60
N ARG A 6 5.50 39.43 -28.85
CA ARG A 6 5.08 38.12 -28.40
C ARG A 6 4.10 38.32 -27.25
N SER A 7 2.86 37.89 -27.48
CA SER A 7 1.88 37.67 -26.44
C SER A 7 2.42 36.60 -25.50
N LEU A 8 2.60 36.96 -24.22
CA LEU A 8 2.82 36.00 -23.15
C LEU A 8 1.47 35.30 -22.91
N ASP A 9 1.34 34.10 -23.48
CA ASP A 9 0.22 33.25 -23.15
C ASP A 9 0.30 32.93 -21.65
N ALA A 10 -0.78 33.28 -20.93
CA ALA A 10 -0.96 32.95 -19.54
C ALA A 10 -0.91 31.41 -19.38
N PRO A 11 -0.31 30.87 -18.33
CA PRO A 11 -0.34 29.43 -18.08
C PRO A 11 -1.80 28.98 -17.97
N PRO A 12 -2.13 27.77 -18.44
CA PRO A 12 -3.48 27.28 -18.37
C PRO A 12 -3.93 27.30 -16.92
N THR A 13 -5.12 27.83 -16.69
CA THR A 13 -5.80 27.82 -15.38
C THR A 13 -5.85 26.37 -14.91
N SER A 14 -5.09 26.04 -13.89
CA SER A 14 -5.06 24.73 -13.25
C SER A 14 -6.47 24.42 -12.73
N GLY A 15 -7.21 23.64 -13.50
CA GLY A 15 -8.29 22.86 -12.90
C GLY A 15 -7.65 22.05 -11.77
N VAL A 16 -8.12 22.23 -10.56
CA VAL A 16 -7.67 21.45 -9.41
C VAL A 16 -8.10 20.01 -9.66
N PHE A 17 -7.27 19.25 -10.36
CA PHE A 17 -7.42 17.80 -10.39
C PHE A 17 -7.16 17.33 -8.96
N MET A 18 -8.23 17.00 -8.23
CA MET A 18 -8.09 16.43 -6.89
C MET A 18 -7.70 14.97 -7.06
N ALA A 19 -6.40 14.69 -6.96
CA ALA A 19 -5.88 13.33 -6.91
C ALA A 19 -6.40 12.62 -5.65
N SER A 20 -6.44 11.30 -5.68
CA SER A 20 -6.87 10.47 -4.56
C SER A 20 -5.77 9.49 -4.18
N LEU A 21 -5.56 9.30 -2.87
CA LEU A 21 -4.75 8.22 -2.32
C LEU A 21 -5.69 7.19 -1.68
N ILE A 22 -5.77 6.02 -2.29
CA ILE A 22 -6.65 4.93 -1.86
C ILE A 22 -5.81 3.88 -1.13
N LEU A 23 -6.14 3.62 0.13
CA LEU A 23 -5.49 2.64 0.98
C LEU A 23 -6.43 1.46 1.22
N MET A 24 -5.96 0.23 1.04
CA MET A 24 -6.76 -0.97 1.27
C MET A 24 -5.92 -2.06 1.92
N ARG A 25 -6.35 -2.54 3.07
CA ARG A 25 -5.72 -3.69 3.71
C ARG A 25 -6.09 -4.96 2.97
N HIS A 26 -5.10 -5.87 2.82
CA HIS A 26 -5.35 -7.19 2.26
C HIS A 26 -6.51 -7.92 2.94
N GLY A 27 -7.23 -8.74 2.19
CA GLY A 27 -8.27 -9.62 2.69
C GLY A 27 -7.74 -10.65 3.70
N GLN A 28 -8.63 -11.37 4.37
CA GLN A 28 -8.26 -12.40 5.35
C GLN A 28 -7.27 -13.40 4.74
N SER A 29 -6.07 -13.55 5.34
CA SER A 29 -5.11 -14.58 4.96
C SER A 29 -5.34 -15.89 5.70
N MET A 30 -4.73 -16.99 5.20
CA MET A 30 -4.79 -18.31 5.86
C MET A 30 -4.35 -18.24 7.33
N TRP A 31 -3.31 -17.47 7.63
CA TRP A 31 -2.81 -17.34 9.00
C TRP A 31 -3.62 -16.36 9.86
N ASN A 32 -4.33 -15.39 9.25
CA ASN A 32 -5.34 -14.65 10.00
C ASN A 32 -6.46 -15.57 10.47
N ALA A 33 -6.97 -16.46 9.60
CA ALA A 33 -8.00 -17.44 9.94
C ALA A 33 -7.52 -18.45 11.00
N ALA A 34 -6.25 -18.87 10.94
CA ALA A 34 -5.66 -19.78 11.92
C ALA A 34 -5.21 -19.09 13.23
N ASN A 35 -5.45 -17.78 13.38
CA ASN A 35 -5.01 -16.98 14.54
C ASN A 35 -3.49 -17.04 14.81
N LEU A 36 -2.67 -17.07 13.74
CA LEU A 36 -1.22 -17.08 13.83
C LEU A 36 -0.63 -15.68 13.64
N PHE A 37 0.57 -15.46 14.19
CA PHE A 37 1.39 -14.29 13.85
C PHE A 37 1.95 -14.46 12.45
N THR A 38 1.57 -13.60 11.51
CA THR A 38 1.93 -13.74 10.10
C THR A 38 3.22 -13.00 9.75
N GLY A 39 3.29 -11.71 10.04
CA GLY A 39 4.44 -10.88 9.70
C GLY A 39 4.82 -10.98 8.21
N TRP A 40 6.08 -11.34 7.94
CA TRP A 40 6.64 -11.48 6.60
C TRP A 40 6.52 -12.89 6.02
N VAL A 41 5.88 -13.83 6.74
CA VAL A 41 5.59 -15.14 6.15
C VAL A 41 4.62 -14.95 4.98
N ASP A 42 4.98 -15.52 3.85
CA ASP A 42 4.25 -15.32 2.61
C ASP A 42 3.12 -16.36 2.44
N VAL A 43 1.96 -16.04 2.96
CA VAL A 43 0.76 -16.87 2.91
C VAL A 43 -0.36 -16.20 2.12
N PRO A 44 -1.14 -16.97 1.32
CA PRO A 44 -2.20 -16.44 0.48
C PRO A 44 -3.47 -16.07 1.26
N LEU A 45 -4.43 -15.49 0.54
CA LEU A 45 -5.78 -15.23 1.03
C LEU A 45 -6.58 -16.53 1.22
N THR A 46 -7.52 -16.52 2.17
CA THR A 46 -8.59 -17.49 2.25
C THR A 46 -9.70 -17.17 1.23
N ARG A 47 -10.69 -18.07 1.09
CA ARG A 47 -11.88 -17.78 0.29
C ARG A 47 -12.64 -16.55 0.80
N VAL A 48 -12.66 -16.32 2.12
CA VAL A 48 -13.22 -15.10 2.72
C VAL A 48 -12.43 -13.88 2.26
N GLY A 49 -11.10 -13.92 2.36
CA GLY A 49 -10.23 -12.82 1.94
C GLY A 49 -10.32 -12.50 0.44
N ILE A 50 -10.52 -13.52 -0.41
CA ILE A 50 -10.79 -13.33 -1.85
C ILE A 50 -12.11 -12.55 -2.03
N ASN A 51 -13.18 -12.95 -1.32
CA ASN A 51 -14.46 -12.26 -1.41
C ASN A 51 -14.38 -10.82 -0.86
N GLU A 52 -13.63 -10.59 0.21
CA GLU A 52 -13.36 -9.24 0.74
C GLU A 52 -12.64 -8.37 -0.30
N ALA A 53 -11.63 -8.89 -0.98
CA ALA A 53 -10.89 -8.18 -2.03
C ALA A 53 -11.80 -7.82 -3.23
N LEU A 54 -12.62 -8.77 -3.70
CA LEU A 54 -13.59 -8.53 -4.77
C LEU A 54 -14.65 -7.49 -4.36
N ALA A 55 -15.16 -7.57 -3.12
CA ALA A 55 -16.12 -6.60 -2.60
C ALA A 55 -15.54 -5.19 -2.49
N GLY A 56 -14.26 -5.07 -2.05
CA GLY A 56 -13.54 -3.80 -2.05
C GLY A 56 -13.32 -3.25 -3.46
N GLY A 57 -12.96 -4.11 -4.41
CA GLY A 57 -12.80 -3.75 -5.81
C GLY A 57 -14.08 -3.20 -6.43
N LYS A 58 -15.25 -3.78 -6.13
CA LYS A 58 -16.54 -3.25 -6.59
C LYS A 58 -16.81 -1.81 -6.13
N LYS A 59 -16.32 -1.43 -4.94
CA LYS A 59 -16.43 -0.04 -4.47
C LYS A 59 -15.51 0.91 -5.22
N LEU A 60 -14.47 0.40 -5.86
CA LEU A 60 -13.51 1.14 -6.65
C LEU A 60 -13.77 1.04 -8.16
N ALA A 61 -14.82 0.36 -8.61
CA ALA A 61 -15.06 0.02 -10.01
C ALA A 61 -14.97 1.22 -10.96
N ASP A 62 -15.47 2.38 -10.54
CA ASP A 62 -15.50 3.62 -11.33
C ASP A 62 -14.55 4.70 -10.77
N VAL A 63 -13.73 4.39 -9.75
CA VAL A 63 -12.75 5.32 -9.19
C VAL A 63 -11.53 5.35 -10.10
N GLN A 64 -11.12 6.52 -10.56
CA GLN A 64 -9.91 6.61 -11.38
C GLN A 64 -8.69 6.12 -10.58
N ILE A 65 -7.90 5.24 -11.21
CA ILE A 65 -6.63 4.72 -10.68
C ILE A 65 -5.58 4.85 -11.78
N ASP A 66 -4.48 5.52 -11.48
CA ASP A 66 -3.39 5.77 -12.42
C ASP A 66 -2.16 4.90 -12.11
N GLU A 67 -1.94 4.59 -10.82
CA GLU A 67 -0.87 3.71 -10.35
C GLU A 67 -1.34 2.85 -9.19
N VAL A 68 -0.77 1.66 -9.07
CA VAL A 68 -1.01 0.73 -7.97
C VAL A 68 0.29 0.41 -7.25
N HIS A 69 0.26 0.40 -5.94
CA HIS A 69 1.41 0.05 -5.09
C HIS A 69 1.03 -1.09 -4.15
N THR A 70 1.88 -2.09 -4.06
CA THR A 70 1.65 -3.24 -3.17
C THR A 70 2.94 -3.74 -2.54
N SER A 71 2.82 -4.60 -1.54
CA SER A 71 3.96 -5.22 -0.89
C SER A 71 4.50 -6.44 -1.66
N THR A 72 5.64 -6.96 -1.23
CA THR A 72 6.19 -8.22 -1.77
C THR A 72 5.39 -9.47 -1.35
N LEU A 73 4.43 -9.35 -0.42
CA LEU A 73 3.70 -10.47 0.15
C LEU A 73 2.45 -10.80 -0.66
N ILE A 74 2.31 -12.06 -1.04
CA ILE A 74 1.28 -12.56 -1.96
C ILE A 74 -0.15 -12.14 -1.58
N ARG A 75 -0.51 -12.09 -0.29
CA ARG A 75 -1.85 -11.71 0.16
C ARG A 75 -2.24 -10.28 -0.22
N ALA A 76 -1.26 -9.35 -0.24
CA ALA A 76 -1.50 -7.98 -0.67
C ALA A 76 -1.58 -7.89 -2.21
N GLN A 77 -0.69 -8.58 -2.91
CA GLN A 77 -0.70 -8.68 -4.37
C GLN A 77 -2.01 -9.31 -4.87
N MET A 78 -2.45 -10.44 -4.27
CA MET A 78 -3.74 -11.05 -4.58
C MET A 78 -4.90 -10.06 -4.36
N THR A 79 -4.86 -9.31 -3.25
CA THR A 79 -5.90 -8.30 -2.96
C THR A 79 -5.94 -7.23 -4.03
N ALA A 80 -4.78 -6.68 -4.43
CA ALA A 80 -4.68 -5.69 -5.49
C ALA A 80 -5.27 -6.21 -6.80
N MET A 81 -4.81 -7.37 -7.28
CA MET A 81 -5.24 -7.96 -8.55
C MET A 81 -6.72 -8.32 -8.57
N LEU A 82 -7.25 -8.89 -7.46
CA LEU A 82 -8.67 -9.20 -7.33
C LEU A 82 -9.54 -7.95 -7.28
N ALA A 83 -9.10 -6.89 -6.61
CA ALA A 83 -9.81 -5.62 -6.61
C ALA A 83 -9.82 -5.01 -8.02
N LEU A 84 -8.70 -5.00 -8.72
CA LEU A 84 -8.57 -4.47 -10.08
C LEU A 84 -9.37 -5.28 -11.10
N SER A 85 -9.60 -6.58 -10.88
CA SER A 85 -10.49 -7.39 -11.73
C SER A 85 -11.95 -6.92 -11.75
N GLN A 86 -12.33 -6.06 -10.80
CA GLN A 86 -13.66 -5.45 -10.71
C GLN A 86 -13.70 -4.01 -11.27
N HIS A 87 -12.56 -3.51 -11.76
CA HIS A 87 -12.42 -2.12 -12.21
C HIS A 87 -12.86 -1.96 -13.66
N ASN A 88 -13.62 -0.88 -13.95
CA ASN A 88 -14.26 -0.65 -15.25
C ASN A 88 -13.36 0.06 -16.28
N SER A 89 -12.10 0.41 -15.94
CA SER A 89 -11.19 1.12 -16.88
C SER A 89 -10.80 0.32 -18.12
N GLY A 90 -10.88 -1.01 -18.05
CA GLY A 90 -10.37 -1.91 -19.11
C GLY A 90 -8.84 -1.99 -19.17
N LYS A 91 -8.11 -1.25 -18.31
CA LYS A 91 -6.65 -1.30 -18.25
C LYS A 91 -6.15 -2.63 -17.71
N THR A 92 -5.02 -3.09 -18.23
CA THR A 92 -4.35 -4.32 -17.78
C THR A 92 -3.35 -4.00 -16.68
N PRO A 93 -3.49 -4.57 -15.46
CA PRO A 93 -2.47 -4.43 -14.42
C PRO A 93 -1.17 -5.13 -14.81
N VAL A 94 -0.06 -4.41 -14.77
CA VAL A 94 1.26 -4.93 -15.11
C VAL A 94 2.23 -4.67 -13.98
N LEU A 95 2.85 -5.76 -13.47
CA LEU A 95 3.85 -5.66 -12.40
C LEU A 95 5.09 -4.94 -12.93
N GLN A 96 5.49 -3.90 -12.22
CA GLN A 96 6.74 -3.18 -12.43
C GLN A 96 7.76 -3.66 -11.39
N TYR A 97 8.84 -4.22 -11.86
CA TYR A 97 9.97 -4.57 -11.01
C TYR A 97 10.82 -3.31 -10.85
N ALA A 98 10.75 -2.70 -9.66
CA ALA A 98 11.60 -1.56 -9.35
C ALA A 98 13.06 -1.98 -9.34
N ASP A 99 13.92 -1.11 -9.88
CA ASP A 99 15.36 -1.24 -9.70
C ASP A 99 15.64 -1.18 -8.19
N SER A 100 16.14 -2.27 -7.63
CA SER A 100 16.44 -2.37 -6.19
C SER A 100 17.63 -1.51 -5.78
N GLY A 101 18.32 -0.90 -6.74
CA GLY A 101 19.59 -0.18 -6.51
C GLY A 101 20.75 -1.09 -6.16
N GLU A 102 20.53 -2.42 -6.09
CA GLU A 102 21.56 -3.43 -5.93
C GLU A 102 22.09 -3.86 -7.31
N GLN A 103 23.29 -4.38 -7.35
CA GLN A 103 23.90 -4.89 -8.58
C GLN A 103 23.12 -6.12 -9.05
N MET A 104 22.20 -5.92 -10.00
CA MET A 104 21.39 -6.99 -10.56
C MET A 104 22.23 -7.94 -11.42
N SER A 105 21.94 -9.23 -11.36
CA SER A 105 22.49 -10.21 -12.30
C SER A 105 22.03 -9.92 -13.73
N GLY A 106 22.76 -10.38 -14.74
CA GLY A 106 22.38 -10.15 -16.14
C GLY A 106 20.99 -10.70 -16.51
N ASN A 107 20.48 -11.72 -15.80
CA ASN A 107 19.14 -12.24 -16.01
C ASN A 107 18.07 -11.37 -15.33
N GLU A 108 18.36 -10.80 -14.16
CA GLU A 108 17.46 -9.86 -13.49
C GLU A 108 17.29 -8.58 -14.30
N GLN A 109 18.40 -8.06 -14.86
CA GLN A 109 18.35 -6.92 -15.78
C GLN A 109 17.44 -7.20 -16.98
N LYS A 110 17.56 -8.39 -17.59
CA LYS A 110 16.67 -8.80 -18.69
C LYS A 110 15.21 -8.92 -18.26
N MET A 111 14.93 -9.39 -17.04
CA MET A 111 13.56 -9.42 -16.51
C MET A 111 12.96 -8.01 -16.40
N VAL A 112 13.75 -7.03 -15.97
CA VAL A 112 13.31 -5.62 -15.92
C VAL A 112 13.06 -5.10 -17.34
N GLU A 113 14.01 -5.31 -18.27
CA GLU A 113 13.84 -4.92 -19.67
C GLU A 113 12.58 -5.55 -20.27
N TRP A 114 12.36 -6.85 -20.07
CA TRP A 114 11.19 -7.55 -20.61
C TRP A 114 9.88 -7.12 -19.96
N SER A 115 9.89 -6.69 -18.70
CA SER A 115 8.71 -6.14 -18.05
C SER A 115 8.25 -4.80 -18.63
N GLN A 116 9.12 -4.12 -19.39
CA GLN A 116 8.85 -2.82 -20.00
C GLN A 116 8.55 -2.91 -21.51
N MET A 117 8.69 -4.09 -22.13
CA MET A 117 8.51 -4.27 -23.59
C MET A 117 7.08 -3.97 -24.10
N HIS A 118 6.10 -3.86 -23.21
CA HIS A 118 4.73 -3.51 -23.54
C HIS A 118 4.48 -1.99 -23.64
N GLU A 119 5.45 -1.14 -23.27
CA GLU A 119 5.30 0.33 -23.35
C GLU A 119 5.05 0.80 -24.79
N ASP A 120 5.60 0.10 -25.77
CA ASP A 120 5.43 0.42 -27.19
C ASP A 120 4.08 -0.07 -27.77
N ALA A 121 3.40 -0.99 -27.10
CA ALA A 121 2.23 -1.64 -27.67
C ALA A 121 0.92 -0.87 -27.47
N ASP A 122 0.69 -0.28 -26.32
CA ASP A 122 -0.43 0.63 -26.01
C ASP A 122 -0.37 1.07 -24.54
N ALA A 123 0.52 2.01 -24.23
CA ALA A 123 0.71 2.51 -22.87
C ALA A 123 -0.59 3.05 -22.22
N SER A 124 -1.58 3.45 -23.03
CA SER A 124 -2.88 3.93 -22.53
C SER A 124 -3.71 2.82 -21.85
N ASN A 125 -3.45 1.55 -22.19
CA ASN A 125 -4.17 0.40 -21.67
C ASN A 125 -3.45 -0.32 -20.53
N ILE A 126 -2.33 0.23 -20.06
CA ILE A 126 -1.56 -0.34 -18.96
C ILE A 126 -1.87 0.37 -17.66
N LEU A 127 -2.00 -0.40 -16.57
CA LEU A 127 -2.04 0.08 -15.20
C LEU A 127 -0.80 -0.45 -14.47
N PRO A 128 0.21 0.40 -14.19
CA PRO A 128 1.43 -0.03 -13.54
C PRO A 128 1.17 -0.44 -12.09
N VAL A 129 1.74 -1.57 -11.69
CA VAL A 129 1.66 -2.11 -10.32
C VAL A 129 3.07 -2.24 -9.75
N TYR A 130 3.44 -1.34 -8.87
CA TYR A 130 4.74 -1.29 -8.21
C TYR A 130 4.76 -2.16 -6.96
N VAL A 131 5.77 -3.01 -6.84
CA VAL A 131 5.97 -3.90 -5.70
C VAL A 131 7.12 -3.39 -4.84
N SER A 132 6.87 -3.14 -3.54
CA SER A 132 7.89 -2.67 -2.61
C SER A 132 7.83 -3.39 -1.26
N TRP A 133 8.98 -3.87 -0.77
CA TRP A 133 9.11 -4.47 0.56
C TRP A 133 8.84 -3.45 1.68
N GLN A 134 9.01 -2.17 1.43
CA GLN A 134 8.74 -1.08 2.37
C GLN A 134 7.25 -1.02 2.76
N LEU A 135 6.36 -1.58 1.93
CA LEU A 135 4.93 -1.74 2.23
C LEU A 135 4.58 -3.06 2.94
N ASN A 136 5.56 -3.96 3.21
CA ASN A 136 5.30 -5.22 3.91
C ASN A 136 4.67 -5.00 5.29
N GLU A 137 4.00 -6.04 5.79
CA GLU A 137 3.49 -6.08 7.16
C GLU A 137 4.63 -5.92 8.18
N ARG A 138 4.32 -5.49 9.38
CA ARG A 138 5.24 -5.50 10.50
C ARG A 138 5.82 -6.91 10.71
N MET A 139 7.14 -7.01 10.76
CA MET A 139 7.81 -8.27 11.03
C MET A 139 7.63 -8.66 12.50
N TYR A 140 7.16 -9.89 12.74
CA TYR A 140 6.94 -10.36 14.12
C TYR A 140 8.12 -11.15 14.68
N GLY A 141 9.26 -11.25 13.97
CA GLY A 141 10.46 -11.93 14.44
C GLY A 141 10.18 -13.37 14.87
N ASP A 142 10.62 -13.71 16.07
CA ASP A 142 10.49 -15.08 16.62
C ASP A 142 9.05 -15.51 16.89
N LEU A 143 8.09 -14.58 16.86
CA LEU A 143 6.67 -14.91 17.01
C LEU A 143 6.00 -15.39 15.72
N GLN A 144 6.65 -15.21 14.54
CA GLN A 144 6.07 -15.64 13.26
C GLN A 144 5.77 -17.15 13.27
N GLY A 145 4.55 -17.51 12.87
CA GLY A 145 4.05 -18.91 12.91
C GLY A 145 3.47 -19.35 14.25
N MET A 146 3.71 -18.61 15.32
CA MET A 146 3.13 -18.96 16.62
C MET A 146 1.62 -18.65 16.66
N ASN A 147 0.84 -19.54 17.29
CA ASN A 147 -0.56 -19.25 17.60
C ASN A 147 -0.65 -18.17 18.68
N LYS A 148 -1.50 -17.17 18.46
CA LYS A 148 -1.60 -16.01 19.36
C LYS A 148 -2.10 -16.38 20.76
N GLN A 149 -2.96 -17.41 20.89
CA GLN A 149 -3.40 -17.88 22.20
C GLN A 149 -2.28 -18.66 22.91
N ALA A 150 -1.66 -19.63 22.22
CA ALA A 150 -0.52 -20.37 22.79
C ALA A 150 0.66 -19.44 23.16
N THR A 151 0.84 -18.34 22.45
CA THR A 151 1.84 -17.33 22.80
C THR A 151 1.49 -16.62 24.10
N ARG A 152 0.20 -16.28 24.33
CA ARG A 152 -0.26 -15.71 25.62
C ARG A 152 -0.08 -16.71 26.76
N ASP A 153 -0.43 -17.95 26.53
CA ASP A 153 -0.28 -19.01 27.54
C ASP A 153 1.20 -19.21 27.95
N LYS A 154 2.12 -19.00 26.99
CA LYS A 154 3.57 -19.16 27.19
C LYS A 154 4.23 -17.94 27.83
N PHE A 155 3.90 -16.72 27.38
CA PHE A 155 4.60 -15.49 27.73
C PHE A 155 3.78 -14.53 28.62
N GLY A 156 2.51 -14.87 28.88
CA GLY A 156 1.57 -14.03 29.60
C GLY A 156 0.86 -12.99 28.71
N ASP A 157 -0.37 -12.65 29.07
CA ASP A 157 -1.23 -11.72 28.31
C ASP A 157 -0.61 -10.33 28.18
N GLU A 158 -0.05 -9.79 29.28
CA GLU A 158 0.53 -8.44 29.29
C GLU A 158 1.74 -8.35 28.36
N GLN A 159 2.65 -9.33 28.38
CA GLN A 159 3.81 -9.30 27.50
C GLN A 159 3.41 -9.39 26.04
N VAL A 160 2.46 -10.27 25.68
CA VAL A 160 1.96 -10.39 24.32
C VAL A 160 1.19 -9.16 23.87
N LYS A 161 0.46 -8.51 24.80
CA LYS A 161 -0.20 -7.24 24.56
C LYS A 161 0.81 -6.13 24.26
N ILE A 162 1.89 -6.04 25.02
CA ILE A 162 3.01 -5.10 24.77
C ILE A 162 3.56 -5.30 23.37
N TRP A 163 3.97 -6.51 22.99
CA TRP A 163 4.50 -6.81 21.64
C TRP A 163 3.51 -6.52 20.50
N ARG A 164 2.22 -6.61 20.76
CA ARG A 164 1.19 -6.40 19.73
C ARG A 164 0.69 -4.97 19.65
N ARG A 165 0.72 -4.24 20.76
CA ARG A 165 -0.02 -2.98 20.94
C ARG A 165 0.82 -1.84 21.52
N SER A 166 2.16 -1.96 21.66
CA SER A 166 3.01 -0.80 21.87
C SER A 166 3.47 -0.21 20.54
N TYR A 167 3.78 1.07 20.57
CA TYR A 167 4.29 1.77 19.39
C TYR A 167 5.76 1.45 19.13
N ASP A 168 6.58 1.39 20.17
CA ASP A 168 8.04 1.38 20.17
C ASP A 168 8.67 0.06 20.65
N ILE A 169 7.93 -0.83 21.34
CA ILE A 169 8.48 -2.08 21.85
C ILE A 169 8.26 -3.22 20.84
N PRO A 170 9.34 -3.73 20.20
CA PRO A 170 9.23 -4.83 19.25
C PRO A 170 9.12 -6.19 19.95
N PRO A 171 8.54 -7.23 19.29
CA PRO A 171 8.77 -8.60 19.69
C PRO A 171 10.24 -9.00 19.45
N PRO A 172 10.73 -10.10 20.07
CA PRO A 172 12.11 -10.57 19.86
C PRO A 172 12.43 -10.74 18.37
N ASN A 173 13.51 -10.13 17.92
CA ASN A 173 13.99 -10.12 16.54
C ASN A 173 12.95 -9.62 15.50
N GLY A 174 11.97 -8.80 15.94
CA GLY A 174 10.93 -8.26 15.09
C GLY A 174 10.90 -6.74 15.06
N GLU A 175 9.84 -6.19 14.47
CA GLU A 175 9.58 -4.76 14.35
C GLU A 175 8.53 -4.29 15.35
N SER A 176 8.72 -3.09 15.91
CA SER A 176 7.66 -2.27 16.50
C SER A 176 6.86 -1.56 15.38
N LEU A 177 5.79 -0.85 15.74
CA LEU A 177 5.11 0.01 14.78
C LEU A 177 6.01 1.17 14.33
N GLU A 178 6.83 1.71 15.23
CA GLU A 178 7.84 2.73 14.95
C GLU A 178 8.85 2.27 13.89
N LEU A 179 9.39 1.04 14.04
CA LEU A 179 10.31 0.45 13.04
C LEU A 179 9.61 0.18 11.70
N THR A 180 8.33 -0.22 11.72
CA THR A 180 7.54 -0.34 10.50
C THR A 180 7.38 1.03 9.83
N ALA A 181 7.07 2.07 10.58
CA ALA A 181 6.96 3.45 10.09
C ALA A 181 8.29 3.95 9.50
N ALA A 182 9.42 3.62 10.12
CA ALA A 182 10.75 4.04 9.67
C ALA A 182 11.10 3.59 8.23
N ARG A 183 10.44 2.53 7.71
CA ARG A 183 10.58 2.11 6.30
C ARG A 183 9.38 2.49 5.42
N THR A 184 8.19 2.59 5.99
CA THR A 184 6.98 2.89 5.24
C THR A 184 6.85 4.39 4.92
N ILE A 185 7.22 5.27 5.87
CA ILE A 185 7.11 6.72 5.67
C ILE A 185 8.08 7.23 4.60
N PRO A 186 9.36 6.83 4.55
CA PRO A 186 10.21 7.18 3.41
C PRO A 186 9.63 6.79 2.05
N TYR A 187 8.95 5.65 1.94
CA TYR A 187 8.28 5.26 0.70
C TYR A 187 7.08 6.17 0.39
N LEU A 188 6.28 6.51 1.40
CA LEU A 188 5.20 7.49 1.26
C LEU A 188 5.75 8.82 0.72
N GLU A 189 6.79 9.38 1.36
CA GLU A 189 7.32 10.72 1.07
C GLU A 189 8.11 10.79 -0.24
N SER A 190 8.83 9.72 -0.61
CA SER A 190 9.67 9.72 -1.80
C SER A 190 9.01 9.17 -3.07
N VAL A 191 7.94 8.38 -2.94
CA VAL A 191 7.26 7.73 -4.06
C VAL A 191 5.80 8.15 -4.17
N LEU A 192 5.01 7.92 -3.11
CA LEU A 192 3.56 8.11 -3.19
C LEU A 192 3.16 9.58 -3.25
N LEU A 193 3.70 10.43 -2.37
CA LEU A 193 3.34 11.85 -2.35
C LEU A 193 3.78 12.58 -3.61
N PRO A 194 5.00 12.39 -4.16
CA PRO A 194 5.37 13.01 -5.43
C PRO A 194 4.48 12.60 -6.61
N ALA A 195 4.06 11.34 -6.67
CA ALA A 195 3.12 10.88 -7.70
C ALA A 195 1.72 11.52 -7.51
N TYR A 196 1.24 11.60 -6.26
CA TYR A 196 0.00 12.29 -5.91
C TYR A 196 0.04 13.78 -6.30
N GLU A 197 1.14 14.48 -6.02
CA GLU A 197 1.35 15.89 -6.36
C GLU A 197 1.38 16.13 -7.89
N GLN A 198 1.73 15.12 -8.68
CA GLN A 198 1.61 15.12 -10.13
C GLN A 198 0.16 14.91 -10.62
N GLY A 199 -0.80 14.78 -9.71
CA GLY A 199 -2.21 14.58 -10.03
C GLY A 199 -2.63 13.13 -10.26
N LYS A 200 -1.78 12.15 -9.93
CA LYS A 200 -2.09 10.73 -10.09
C LYS A 200 -2.95 10.19 -8.94
N ASN A 201 -3.94 9.39 -9.29
CA ASN A 201 -4.76 8.65 -8.35
C ASN A 201 -4.07 7.32 -8.02
N LEU A 202 -3.73 7.11 -6.75
CA LEU A 202 -2.90 6.00 -6.29
C LEU A 202 -3.74 4.99 -5.52
N PHE A 203 -3.59 3.71 -5.85
CA PHE A 203 -4.17 2.60 -5.09
C PHE A 203 -3.07 1.81 -4.37
N VAL A 204 -3.10 1.80 -3.04
CA VAL A 204 -2.13 1.10 -2.19
C VAL A 204 -2.80 -0.08 -1.51
N ALA A 205 -2.48 -1.29 -1.94
CA ALA A 205 -2.91 -2.53 -1.31
C ALA A 205 -1.78 -3.08 -0.41
N ALA A 206 -1.96 -3.00 0.91
CA ALA A 206 -0.91 -3.33 1.87
C ALA A 206 -1.45 -4.01 3.14
N HIS A 207 -0.87 -3.73 4.32
CA HIS A 207 -1.12 -4.48 5.54
C HIS A 207 -1.56 -3.57 6.70
N GLY A 208 -2.03 -4.20 7.79
CA GLY A 208 -2.56 -3.47 8.92
C GLY A 208 -1.57 -2.46 9.52
N ASN A 209 -0.33 -2.85 9.77
CA ASN A 209 0.64 -1.95 10.41
C ASN A 209 1.31 -0.99 9.42
N SER A 210 1.62 -1.40 8.19
CA SER A 210 2.14 -0.46 7.18
C SER A 210 1.11 0.63 6.84
N LEU A 211 -0.18 0.28 6.71
CA LEU A 211 -1.23 1.28 6.49
C LEU A 211 -1.48 2.16 7.72
N ARG A 212 -1.39 1.63 8.95
CA ARG A 212 -1.43 2.45 10.16
C ARG A 212 -0.34 3.50 10.19
N SER A 213 0.88 3.16 9.77
CA SER A 213 1.99 4.12 9.67
C SER A 213 1.67 5.24 8.68
N ILE A 214 1.14 4.90 7.50
CA ILE A 214 0.72 5.88 6.49
C ILE A 214 -0.41 6.77 7.04
N ILE A 215 -1.46 6.18 7.60
CA ILE A 215 -2.62 6.92 8.14
C ILE A 215 -2.19 7.84 9.29
N MET A 216 -1.32 7.36 10.20
CA MET A 216 -0.76 8.17 11.28
C MET A 216 -0.09 9.43 10.73
N HIS A 217 0.71 9.30 9.66
CA HIS A 217 1.37 10.43 9.02
C HIS A 217 0.36 11.39 8.35
N LEU A 218 -0.61 10.87 7.59
CA LEU A 218 -1.60 11.68 6.89
C LEU A 218 -2.55 12.43 7.84
N GLU A 219 -3.02 11.77 8.90
CA GLU A 219 -4.00 12.31 9.83
C GLU A 219 -3.35 13.02 11.04
N GLY A 220 -2.00 12.95 11.18
CA GLY A 220 -1.27 13.54 12.30
C GLY A 220 -1.60 12.89 13.64
N LEU A 221 -1.84 11.57 13.66
CA LEU A 221 -2.24 10.86 14.88
C LEU A 221 -1.07 10.73 15.85
N SER A 222 -1.38 10.77 17.15
CA SER A 222 -0.43 10.43 18.21
C SER A 222 -0.10 8.95 18.26
N LYS A 223 0.93 8.59 19.04
CA LYS A 223 1.33 7.18 19.27
C LYS A 223 0.18 6.37 19.90
N GLU A 224 -0.59 6.98 20.78
CA GLU A 224 -1.73 6.38 21.46
C GLU A 224 -2.91 6.17 20.50
N GLU A 225 -3.22 7.17 19.69
CA GLU A 225 -4.35 7.13 18.75
C GLU A 225 -4.13 6.06 17.67
N VAL A 226 -2.92 5.95 17.08
CA VAL A 226 -2.64 4.97 16.04
C VAL A 226 -2.76 3.53 16.53
N LEU A 227 -2.51 3.26 17.80
CA LEU A 227 -2.66 1.93 18.40
C LEU A 227 -4.13 1.48 18.47
N GLY A 228 -5.05 2.43 18.61
CA GLY A 228 -6.51 2.20 18.58
C GLY A 228 -7.11 2.16 17.16
N LEU A 229 -6.36 2.56 16.14
CA LEU A 229 -6.87 2.64 14.78
C LEU A 229 -7.19 1.25 14.22
N GLU A 230 -8.44 1.05 13.81
CA GLU A 230 -8.87 -0.15 13.09
C GLU A 230 -8.72 0.04 11.58
N VAL A 231 -8.07 -0.93 10.93
CA VAL A 231 -7.92 -0.99 9.47
C VAL A 231 -8.57 -2.29 8.99
N PRO A 232 -9.85 -2.25 8.57
CA PRO A 232 -10.60 -3.45 8.20
C PRO A 232 -10.04 -4.09 6.93
N THR A 233 -10.13 -5.43 6.82
CA THR A 233 -9.70 -6.18 5.64
C THR A 233 -10.62 -5.92 4.45
N GLY A 234 -10.05 -5.71 3.26
CA GLY A 234 -10.79 -5.57 2.02
C GLY A 234 -11.65 -4.31 1.91
N VAL A 235 -11.51 -3.34 2.83
CA VAL A 235 -12.28 -2.09 2.78
C VAL A 235 -11.36 -0.96 2.28
N PRO A 236 -11.66 -0.36 1.12
CA PRO A 236 -10.89 0.78 0.64
C PRO A 236 -11.20 2.04 1.46
N MET A 237 -10.16 2.80 1.78
CA MET A 237 -10.19 4.10 2.42
C MET A 237 -9.58 5.10 1.45
N MET A 238 -10.31 6.14 1.07
CA MET A 238 -9.85 7.15 0.14
C MET A 238 -9.53 8.45 0.86
N TYR A 239 -8.38 9.01 0.53
CA TYR A 239 -7.86 10.26 1.07
C TYR A 239 -7.67 11.29 -0.02
N GLU A 240 -8.01 12.53 0.27
CA GLU A 240 -7.80 13.70 -0.58
C GLU A 240 -7.18 14.83 0.24
N LEU A 241 -6.23 15.56 -0.35
CA LEU A 241 -5.63 16.73 0.27
C LEU A 241 -6.50 17.96 -0.01
N LYS A 242 -7.17 18.48 1.03
CA LYS A 242 -8.05 19.67 0.93
C LYS A 242 -7.54 20.78 1.83
N ASN A 243 -7.15 21.91 1.23
CA ASN A 243 -6.61 23.07 1.97
C ASN A 243 -5.42 22.71 2.88
N GLY A 244 -4.52 21.87 2.39
CA GLY A 244 -3.32 21.43 3.13
C GLY A 244 -3.60 20.39 4.23
N VAL A 245 -4.82 19.84 4.31
CA VAL A 245 -5.19 18.82 5.29
C VAL A 245 -5.71 17.58 4.57
N TRP A 246 -5.17 16.42 4.91
CA TRP A 246 -5.66 15.14 4.42
C TRP A 246 -7.03 14.82 5.03
N LYS A 247 -7.97 14.47 4.19
CA LYS A 247 -9.33 14.10 4.60
C LYS A 247 -9.69 12.75 4.01
N ARG A 248 -10.19 11.87 4.86
CA ARG A 248 -10.80 10.61 4.45
C ARG A 248 -12.17 10.91 3.84
N THR A 249 -12.38 10.49 2.58
CA THR A 249 -13.62 10.70 1.82
C THR A 249 -14.42 9.42 1.61
N MET A 250 -13.79 8.25 1.82
CA MET A 250 -14.41 6.92 1.77
C MET A 250 -13.79 5.99 2.83
N GLY A 251 -14.60 5.07 3.40
CA GLY A 251 -14.14 4.01 4.32
C GLY A 251 -14.39 4.26 5.80
#